data_f4e8186062291ec8f2c7387884a0dc65
#
_entry.id   f4e8186062291ec8f2c7387884a0dc65
#
_cell.length_a   1.000
_cell.length_b   1.000
_cell.length_c   1.000
_cell.angle_alpha   90.00
_cell.angle_beta   90.00
_cell.angle_gamma   90.00
#
_symmetry.space_group_name_H-M   'P 1'
#
loop_
_entity.id
_entity.type
_entity.pdbx_description
1 polymer ?
#
loop_
_entity_poly.entity_id
_entity_poly.type
_entity_poly.pdbx_seq_one_letter_code
_entity_poly.pdbx_strand_id
1 'polypeptide(L)'
;MSALLDGRQLALVRGGRLLFVGLDVALGPGEALHVTGTNGCGKSSLIRLVAGLLRPVAGTIDRAKVALADEHLALDRELGLASALALWRGPKRGAALAAYDLERLADVPVRMLSTGQARRARLARVMASGAPLWLLDEPLNGLDSAGAGQLAKAIADHRTAGGAVLAASHHPLSGDWRTLELAR
;
A
#
# COMPACT_ATOMS: atom_id res chain seq x y z
N MET A 1 8.29 18.91 -11.14
CA MET A 1 7.35 18.27 -10.19
C MET A 1 8.19 17.48 -9.20
N SER A 2 8.00 17.68 -7.89
CA SER A 2 8.78 16.98 -6.86
C SER A 2 8.43 15.50 -6.82
N ALA A 3 9.42 14.63 -6.57
CA ALA A 3 9.21 13.21 -6.36
C ALA A 3 8.25 12.97 -5.18
N LEU A 4 7.42 11.92 -5.26
CA LEU A 4 6.58 11.46 -4.15
C LEU A 4 7.34 10.50 -3.22
N LEU A 5 8.42 9.92 -3.72
CA LEU A 5 9.39 9.12 -2.97
C LEU A 5 10.77 9.35 -3.55
N ASP A 6 11.76 9.64 -2.70
CA ASP A 6 13.18 9.71 -3.04
C ASP A 6 13.99 9.06 -1.91
N GLY A 7 14.40 7.82 -2.11
CA GLY A 7 15.26 7.05 -1.21
C GLY A 7 16.62 6.84 -1.87
N ARG A 8 17.69 7.23 -1.18
CA ARG A 8 19.05 7.18 -1.73
C ARG A 8 19.99 6.39 -0.84
N GLN A 9 20.75 5.48 -1.46
CA GLN A 9 21.78 4.64 -0.83
C GLN A 9 21.27 3.96 0.44
N LEU A 10 20.04 3.48 0.40
CA LEU A 10 19.38 2.88 1.55
C LEU A 10 20.05 1.56 1.93
N ALA A 11 20.30 1.38 3.22
CA ALA A 11 20.70 0.10 3.78
C ALA A 11 19.80 -0.27 4.96
N LEU A 12 19.44 -1.53 5.05
CA LEU A 12 18.57 -2.04 6.12
C LEU A 12 19.10 -3.36 6.68
N VAL A 13 19.24 -3.38 8.00
CA VAL A 13 19.51 -4.58 8.80
C VAL A 13 18.29 -4.93 9.62
N ARG A 14 17.90 -6.20 9.65
CA ARG A 14 16.79 -6.69 10.47
C ARG A 14 17.12 -8.06 11.05
N GLY A 15 16.96 -8.21 12.37
CA GLY A 15 17.31 -9.45 13.07
C GLY A 15 18.78 -9.85 12.87
N GLY A 16 19.70 -8.90 12.87
CA GLY A 16 21.13 -9.14 12.64
C GLY A 16 21.52 -9.44 11.19
N ARG A 17 20.56 -9.48 10.26
CA ARG A 17 20.82 -9.76 8.84
C ARG A 17 20.72 -8.50 7.99
N LEU A 18 21.71 -8.27 7.14
CA LEU A 18 21.66 -7.25 6.09
C LEU A 18 20.67 -7.69 5.01
N LEU A 19 19.64 -6.88 4.75
CA LEU A 19 18.61 -7.15 3.74
C LEU A 19 18.97 -6.52 2.40
N PHE A 20 19.42 -5.28 2.42
CA PHE A 20 19.93 -4.58 1.24
C PHE A 20 20.87 -3.44 1.65
N VAL A 21 21.74 -3.02 0.72
CA VAL A 21 22.67 -1.92 0.87
C VAL A 21 22.80 -1.16 -0.45
N GLY A 22 22.94 0.16 -0.38
CA GLY A 22 23.10 1.02 -1.55
C GLY A 22 21.84 1.06 -2.44
N LEU A 23 20.65 0.78 -1.88
CA LEU A 23 19.42 0.74 -2.65
C LEU A 23 18.89 2.15 -2.90
N ASP A 24 18.69 2.48 -4.18
CA ASP A 24 18.00 3.69 -4.60
C ASP A 24 16.57 3.36 -5.04
N VAL A 25 15.61 4.16 -4.57
CA VAL A 25 14.19 4.01 -4.93
C VAL A 25 13.54 5.37 -5.09
N ALA A 26 12.96 5.63 -6.25
CA ALA A 26 12.30 6.90 -6.53
C ALA A 26 10.97 6.68 -7.26
N LEU A 27 9.96 7.50 -6.92
CA LEU A 27 8.66 7.54 -7.57
C LEU A 27 8.19 8.97 -7.74
N GLY A 28 7.89 9.33 -8.96
CA GLY A 28 7.19 10.56 -9.32
C GLY A 28 5.66 10.38 -9.38
N PRO A 29 4.92 11.48 -9.59
CA PRO A 29 3.49 11.43 -9.83
C PRO A 29 3.13 10.54 -11.03
N GLY A 30 2.11 9.69 -10.87
CA GLY A 30 1.65 8.74 -11.88
C GLY A 30 2.46 7.46 -11.99
N GLU A 31 3.58 7.34 -11.27
CA GLU A 31 4.44 6.16 -11.35
C GLU A 31 3.98 5.01 -10.44
N ALA A 32 4.31 3.80 -10.86
CA ALA A 32 4.11 2.59 -10.08
C ALA A 32 5.39 1.72 -10.11
N LEU A 33 5.80 1.24 -8.95
CA LEU A 33 6.98 0.40 -8.77
C LEU A 33 6.58 -0.92 -8.09
N HIS A 34 6.84 -2.03 -8.78
CA HIS A 34 6.63 -3.38 -8.29
C HIS A 34 7.95 -3.93 -7.73
N VAL A 35 7.98 -4.18 -6.44
CA VAL A 35 9.12 -4.79 -5.76
C VAL A 35 8.97 -6.31 -5.81
N THR A 36 9.92 -6.95 -6.48
CA THR A 36 9.98 -8.41 -6.65
C THR A 36 11.18 -9.01 -5.93
N GLY A 37 11.26 -10.33 -5.89
CA GLY A 37 12.36 -11.07 -5.28
C GLY A 37 11.88 -12.24 -4.43
N THR A 38 12.80 -13.09 -4.01
CA THR A 38 12.51 -14.30 -3.23
C THR A 38 11.93 -14.01 -1.85
N ASN A 39 11.32 -15.01 -1.21
CA ASN A 39 10.84 -14.87 0.16
C ASN A 39 11.99 -14.50 1.12
N GLY A 40 11.74 -13.52 1.99
CA GLY A 40 12.71 -13.05 2.96
C GLY A 40 13.83 -12.16 2.40
N CYS A 41 13.80 -11.74 1.11
CA CYS A 41 14.78 -10.81 0.56
C CYS A 41 14.62 -9.35 1.06
N GLY A 42 13.48 -9.03 1.70
CA GLY A 42 13.30 -7.69 2.29
C GLY A 42 12.17 -6.85 1.69
N LYS A 43 11.32 -7.37 0.80
CA LYS A 43 10.21 -6.63 0.15
C LYS A 43 9.32 -5.91 1.15
N SER A 44 8.74 -6.64 2.10
CA SER A 44 7.90 -6.04 3.16
C SER A 44 8.70 -5.11 4.08
N SER A 45 10.00 -5.36 4.24
CA SER A 45 10.86 -4.47 5.02
C SER A 45 11.12 -3.16 4.30
N LEU A 46 11.27 -3.17 2.98
CA LEU A 46 11.34 -1.95 2.17
C LEU A 46 10.03 -1.16 2.25
N ILE A 47 8.87 -1.82 2.10
CA ILE A 47 7.56 -1.17 2.29
C ILE A 47 7.46 -0.50 3.67
N ARG A 48 7.82 -1.22 4.74
CA ARG A 48 7.78 -0.69 6.12
C ARG A 48 8.80 0.42 6.36
N LEU A 49 9.97 0.37 5.71
CA LEU A 49 10.96 1.44 5.75
C LEU A 49 10.40 2.70 5.09
N VAL A 50 9.83 2.59 3.88
CA VAL A 50 9.17 3.70 3.19
C VAL A 50 7.97 4.21 4.00
N ALA A 51 7.22 3.36 4.70
CA ALA A 51 6.17 3.76 5.62
C ALA A 51 6.67 4.54 6.86
N GLY A 52 7.97 4.49 7.16
CA GLY A 52 8.56 5.08 8.37
C GLY A 52 8.41 4.23 9.62
N LEU A 53 8.05 2.97 9.44
CA LEU A 53 7.95 1.98 10.52
C LEU A 53 9.31 1.33 10.84
N LEU A 54 10.28 1.48 9.94
CA LEU A 54 11.67 1.07 10.12
C LEU A 54 12.57 2.25 9.79
N ARG A 55 13.77 2.25 10.39
CA ARG A 55 14.81 3.23 10.10
C ARG A 55 15.92 2.57 9.29
N PRO A 56 16.43 3.22 8.22
CA PRO A 56 17.59 2.73 7.52
C PRO A 56 18.83 2.83 8.42
N VAL A 57 19.79 1.92 8.24
CA VAL A 57 21.10 2.00 8.92
C VAL A 57 22.06 2.93 8.15
N ALA A 58 21.80 3.16 6.87
CA ALA A 58 22.48 4.15 6.03
C ALA A 58 21.54 4.62 4.93
N GLY A 59 21.88 5.76 4.32
CA GLY A 59 21.10 6.40 3.28
C GLY A 59 20.06 7.39 3.84
N THR A 60 19.35 8.03 2.92
CA THR A 60 18.32 9.03 3.23
C THR A 60 17.02 8.68 2.51
N ILE A 61 15.90 9.08 3.08
CA ILE A 61 14.58 8.89 2.48
C ILE A 61 13.73 10.13 2.72
N ASP A 62 13.23 10.69 1.62
CA ASP A 62 12.20 11.72 1.62
C ASP A 62 10.96 11.18 0.92
N ARG A 63 9.79 11.51 1.46
CA ARG A 63 8.52 11.03 0.91
C ARG A 63 7.34 11.92 1.26
N ALA A 64 6.37 11.91 0.38
CA ALA A 64 5.06 12.48 0.63
C ALA A 64 4.30 11.69 1.72
N LYS A 65 3.11 12.16 2.09
CA LYS A 65 2.20 11.42 2.97
C LYS A 65 1.90 10.05 2.37
N VAL A 66 2.00 9.00 3.18
CA VAL A 66 1.80 7.61 2.75
C VAL A 66 0.52 7.01 3.30
N ALA A 67 -0.04 6.04 2.58
CA ALA A 67 -1.03 5.10 3.10
C ALA A 67 -0.52 3.67 2.87
N LEU A 68 -0.46 2.88 3.94
CA LEU A 68 0.05 1.51 3.92
C LEU A 68 -1.11 0.51 3.96
N ALA A 69 -1.13 -0.46 3.05
CA ALA A 69 -1.90 -1.70 3.21
C ALA A 69 -0.90 -2.86 3.37
N ASP A 70 -0.85 -3.43 4.54
CA ASP A 70 -0.14 -4.66 4.85
C ASP A 70 -1.13 -5.74 5.34
N GLU A 71 -0.67 -6.75 6.03
CA GLU A 71 -1.53 -7.82 6.59
C GLU A 71 -2.53 -7.33 7.63
N HIS A 72 -2.27 -6.17 8.27
CA HIS A 72 -3.13 -5.61 9.30
C HIS A 72 -4.27 -4.81 8.69
N LEU A 73 -5.48 -5.00 9.22
CA LEU A 73 -6.66 -4.25 8.78
C LEU A 73 -6.55 -2.76 9.12
N ALA A 74 -6.00 -2.45 10.30
CA ALA A 74 -5.79 -1.09 10.81
C ALA A 74 -7.07 -0.21 10.78
N LEU A 75 -8.22 -0.81 11.09
CA LEU A 75 -9.50 -0.17 11.31
C LEU A 75 -9.98 -0.53 12.73
N ASP A 76 -10.64 0.42 13.40
CA ASP A 76 -11.27 0.15 14.69
C ASP A 76 -12.38 -0.89 14.51
N ARG A 77 -12.27 -1.98 15.25
CA ARG A 77 -13.14 -3.16 15.08
C ARG A 77 -14.54 -2.96 15.62
N GLU A 78 -14.72 -2.04 16.56
CA GLU A 78 -16.01 -1.79 17.22
C GLU A 78 -16.86 -0.76 16.47
N LEU A 79 -16.24 0.05 15.63
CA LEU A 79 -16.94 1.04 14.83
C LEU A 79 -17.57 0.43 13.58
N GLY A 80 -18.68 1.01 13.09
CA GLY A 80 -19.17 0.77 11.75
C GLY A 80 -18.13 1.15 10.71
N LEU A 81 -18.08 0.44 9.60
CA LEU A 81 -17.04 0.56 8.59
C LEU A 81 -16.84 2.01 8.10
N ALA A 82 -17.93 2.74 7.82
CA ALA A 82 -17.86 4.13 7.38
C ALA A 82 -17.24 5.04 8.45
N SER A 83 -17.55 4.83 9.72
CA SER A 83 -17.00 5.56 10.85
C SER A 83 -15.53 5.25 11.06
N ALA A 84 -15.15 3.97 10.97
CA ALA A 84 -13.77 3.54 11.05
C ALA A 84 -12.90 4.15 9.92
N LEU A 85 -13.43 4.22 8.70
CA LEU A 85 -12.77 4.89 7.57
C LEU A 85 -12.67 6.41 7.75
N ALA A 86 -13.63 7.03 8.45
CA ALA A 86 -13.62 8.48 8.70
C ALA A 86 -12.43 8.94 9.56
N LEU A 87 -11.89 8.06 10.40
CA LEU A 87 -10.71 8.35 11.23
C LEU A 87 -9.47 8.70 10.39
N TRP A 88 -9.41 8.28 9.16
CA TRP A 88 -8.29 8.56 8.23
C TRP A 88 -8.36 9.95 7.58
N ARG A 89 -9.43 10.72 7.87
CA ARG A 89 -9.62 12.15 7.52
C ARG A 89 -9.42 12.51 6.05
N GLY A 90 -9.45 11.53 5.14
CA GLY A 90 -9.36 11.79 3.71
C GLY A 90 -10.73 12.12 3.09
N PRO A 91 -10.74 12.83 1.95
CA PRO A 91 -11.97 13.28 1.30
C PRO A 91 -12.72 12.18 0.55
N LYS A 92 -12.09 11.02 0.32
CA LYS A 92 -12.59 10.00 -0.63
C LYS A 92 -13.33 8.83 0.03
N ARG A 93 -13.86 8.98 1.25
CA ARG A 93 -14.49 7.88 1.99
C ARG A 93 -15.65 7.21 1.24
N GLY A 94 -16.61 7.98 0.74
CA GLY A 94 -17.74 7.44 -0.02
C GLY A 94 -17.30 6.74 -1.31
N ALA A 95 -16.40 7.36 -2.07
CA ALA A 95 -15.81 6.76 -3.25
C ALA A 95 -15.02 5.48 -2.95
N ALA A 96 -14.37 5.39 -1.78
CA ALA A 96 -13.64 4.20 -1.37
C ALA A 96 -14.58 3.03 -1.03
N LEU A 97 -15.73 3.29 -0.38
CA LEU A 97 -16.74 2.26 -0.14
C LEU A 97 -17.31 1.74 -1.46
N ALA A 98 -17.67 2.64 -2.37
CA ALA A 98 -18.20 2.30 -3.69
C ALA A 98 -17.20 1.51 -4.54
N ALA A 99 -15.93 1.91 -4.55
CA ALA A 99 -14.88 1.25 -5.35
C ALA A 99 -14.65 -0.22 -4.96
N TYR A 100 -15.02 -0.60 -3.74
CA TYR A 100 -14.82 -1.95 -3.22
C TYR A 100 -16.12 -2.68 -2.85
N ASP A 101 -17.29 -2.20 -3.35
CA ASP A 101 -18.62 -2.77 -3.09
C ASP A 101 -18.92 -2.95 -1.57
N LEU A 102 -18.58 -1.93 -0.79
CA LEU A 102 -18.72 -1.95 0.67
C LEU A 102 -19.81 -1.00 1.20
N GLU A 103 -20.55 -0.34 0.32
CA GLU A 103 -21.54 0.69 0.70
C GLU A 103 -22.63 0.11 1.62
N ARG A 104 -23.12 -1.11 1.31
CA ARG A 104 -24.12 -1.80 2.12
C ARG A 104 -23.61 -2.24 3.49
N LEU A 105 -22.31 -2.17 3.71
CA LEU A 105 -21.63 -2.53 4.95
C LEU A 105 -21.19 -1.29 5.75
N ALA A 106 -21.58 -0.09 5.33
CA ALA A 106 -21.16 1.17 5.93
C ALA A 106 -21.37 1.22 7.45
N ASP A 107 -22.49 0.73 7.92
CA ASP A 107 -22.87 0.74 9.34
C ASP A 107 -22.54 -0.59 10.06
N VAL A 108 -22.04 -1.59 9.34
CA VAL A 108 -21.66 -2.89 9.91
C VAL A 108 -20.36 -2.73 10.70
N PRO A 109 -20.33 -3.16 11.98
CA PRO A 109 -19.11 -3.17 12.77
C PRO A 109 -17.98 -3.93 12.06
N VAL A 110 -16.78 -3.35 12.03
CA VAL A 110 -15.62 -3.91 11.30
C VAL A 110 -15.33 -5.36 11.73
N ARG A 111 -15.53 -5.71 13.00
CA ARG A 111 -15.36 -7.08 13.53
C ARG A 111 -16.30 -8.11 12.89
N MET A 112 -17.40 -7.67 12.29
CA MET A 112 -18.42 -8.55 11.68
C MET A 112 -18.17 -8.77 10.18
N LEU A 113 -17.18 -8.10 9.60
CA LEU A 113 -16.84 -8.30 8.20
C LEU A 113 -16.25 -9.70 7.97
N SER A 114 -16.69 -10.34 6.88
CA SER A 114 -16.03 -11.57 6.42
C SER A 114 -14.58 -11.28 6.04
N THR A 115 -13.75 -12.33 5.93
CA THR A 115 -12.33 -12.19 5.56
C THR A 115 -12.15 -11.44 4.25
N GLY A 116 -12.96 -11.74 3.22
CA GLY A 116 -12.91 -11.05 1.93
C GLY A 116 -13.34 -9.59 2.04
N GLN A 117 -14.40 -9.29 2.80
CA GLN A 117 -14.84 -7.92 3.08
C GLN A 117 -13.78 -7.13 3.85
N ALA A 118 -13.15 -7.72 4.85
CA ALA A 118 -12.07 -7.09 5.61
C ALA A 118 -10.86 -6.77 4.73
N ARG A 119 -10.51 -7.65 3.77
CA ARG A 119 -9.43 -7.39 2.79
C ARG A 119 -9.77 -6.21 1.89
N ARG A 120 -10.98 -6.13 1.35
CA ARG A 120 -11.45 -4.99 0.56
C ARG A 120 -11.53 -3.71 1.40
N ALA A 121 -11.97 -3.79 2.66
CA ALA A 121 -12.00 -2.65 3.58
C ALA A 121 -10.60 -2.10 3.88
N ARG A 122 -9.57 -2.97 3.96
CA ARG A 122 -8.17 -2.56 4.08
C ARG A 122 -7.71 -1.69 2.89
N LEU A 123 -8.07 -2.08 1.68
CA LEU A 123 -7.74 -1.32 0.46
C LEU A 123 -8.58 -0.03 0.37
N ALA A 124 -9.86 -0.09 0.71
CA ALA A 124 -10.73 1.08 0.81
C ALA A 124 -10.16 2.12 1.79
N ARG A 125 -9.56 1.70 2.90
CA ARG A 125 -8.88 2.57 3.86
C ARG A 125 -7.71 3.35 3.22
N VAL A 126 -6.90 2.68 2.39
CA VAL A 126 -5.80 3.35 1.67
C VAL A 126 -6.36 4.44 0.76
N MET A 127 -7.38 4.12 -0.03
CA MET A 127 -8.04 5.08 -0.90
C MET A 127 -8.69 6.24 -0.11
N ALA A 128 -9.38 5.92 0.99
CA ALA A 128 -10.06 6.90 1.85
C ALA A 128 -9.08 7.89 2.50
N SER A 129 -7.82 7.51 2.72
CA SER A 129 -6.80 8.36 3.34
C SER A 129 -6.45 9.62 2.52
N GLY A 130 -6.65 9.56 1.21
CA GLY A 130 -6.24 10.63 0.28
C GLY A 130 -4.72 10.82 0.19
N ALA A 131 -3.92 9.86 0.67
CA ALA A 131 -2.47 9.95 0.60
C ALA A 131 -1.98 9.85 -0.85
N PRO A 132 -1.03 10.68 -1.30
CA PRO A 132 -0.52 10.65 -2.66
C PRO A 132 0.39 9.45 -2.95
N LEU A 133 0.98 8.82 -1.92
CA LEU A 133 1.82 7.62 -2.08
C LEU A 133 1.17 6.42 -1.39
N TRP A 134 0.80 5.42 -2.19
CA TRP A 134 0.28 4.15 -1.68
C TRP A 134 1.38 3.12 -1.55
N LEU A 135 1.41 2.44 -0.41
CA LEU A 135 2.33 1.36 -0.08
C LEU A 135 1.50 0.09 0.10
N LEU A 136 1.72 -0.90 -0.76
CA LEU A 136 0.90 -2.11 -0.82
C LEU A 136 1.81 -3.34 -0.61
N ASP A 137 1.63 -4.03 0.52
CA ASP A 137 2.34 -5.28 0.82
C ASP A 137 1.41 -6.47 0.58
N GLU A 138 1.74 -7.29 -0.43
CA GLU A 138 0.96 -8.45 -0.89
C GLU A 138 -0.54 -8.12 -1.09
N PRO A 139 -0.88 -7.09 -1.89
CA PRO A 139 -2.25 -6.57 -1.96
C PRO A 139 -3.27 -7.54 -2.58
N LEU A 140 -2.81 -8.49 -3.39
CA LEU A 140 -3.68 -9.49 -4.04
C LEU A 140 -3.98 -10.69 -3.13
N ASN A 141 -3.25 -10.88 -2.02
CA ASN A 141 -3.43 -12.04 -1.17
C ASN A 141 -4.86 -12.15 -0.64
N GLY A 142 -5.54 -13.23 -1.07
CA GLY A 142 -6.89 -13.58 -0.68
C GLY A 142 -7.98 -12.62 -1.18
N LEU A 143 -7.72 -11.88 -2.24
CA LEU A 143 -8.76 -11.27 -3.05
C LEU A 143 -9.25 -12.28 -4.09
N ASP A 144 -10.54 -12.24 -4.38
CA ASP A 144 -11.13 -12.88 -5.54
C ASP A 144 -10.85 -12.07 -6.82
N SER A 145 -11.25 -12.59 -7.98
CA SER A 145 -11.03 -11.92 -9.26
C SER A 145 -11.70 -10.54 -9.32
N ALA A 146 -12.87 -10.37 -8.70
CA ALA A 146 -13.58 -9.10 -8.63
C ALA A 146 -12.78 -8.09 -7.79
N GLY A 147 -12.32 -8.49 -6.59
CA GLY A 147 -11.48 -7.64 -5.73
C GLY A 147 -10.15 -7.27 -6.37
N ALA A 148 -9.53 -8.20 -7.12
CA ALA A 148 -8.31 -7.90 -7.88
C ALA A 148 -8.57 -6.87 -8.99
N GLY A 149 -9.69 -6.97 -9.70
CA GLY A 149 -10.12 -5.98 -10.69
C GLY A 149 -10.40 -4.61 -10.08
N GLN A 150 -11.06 -4.57 -8.92
CA GLN A 150 -11.31 -3.33 -8.17
C GLN A 150 -10.00 -2.66 -7.75
N LEU A 151 -9.04 -3.44 -7.24
CA LEU A 151 -7.71 -2.93 -6.89
C LEU A 151 -6.97 -2.36 -8.11
N ALA A 152 -6.97 -3.09 -9.23
CA ALA A 152 -6.32 -2.64 -10.47
C ALA A 152 -6.90 -1.30 -10.95
N LYS A 153 -8.24 -1.18 -10.94
CA LYS A 153 -8.92 0.07 -11.29
C LYS A 153 -8.56 1.20 -10.32
N ALA A 154 -8.60 0.95 -9.02
CA ALA A 154 -8.27 1.96 -8.01
C ALA A 154 -6.83 2.46 -8.14
N ILE A 155 -5.87 1.58 -8.45
CA ILE A 155 -4.47 1.94 -8.73
C ILE A 155 -4.38 2.81 -10.00
N ALA A 156 -5.06 2.44 -11.08
CA ALA A 156 -5.06 3.21 -12.33
C ALA A 156 -5.63 4.62 -12.10
N ASP A 157 -6.78 4.73 -11.44
CA ASP A 157 -7.43 6.01 -11.12
C ASP A 157 -6.53 6.88 -10.21
N HIS A 158 -5.86 6.26 -9.23
CA HIS A 158 -4.94 6.97 -8.33
C HIS A 158 -3.73 7.54 -9.08
N ARG A 159 -3.12 6.75 -9.96
CA ARG A 159 -1.98 7.17 -10.80
C ARG A 159 -2.37 8.29 -11.77
N THR A 160 -3.52 8.17 -12.43
CA THR A 160 -4.06 9.20 -13.33
C THR A 160 -4.31 10.52 -12.59
N ALA A 161 -4.68 10.46 -11.31
CA ALA A 161 -4.82 11.63 -10.46
C ALA A 161 -3.47 12.19 -9.92
N GLY A 162 -2.34 11.67 -10.39
CA GLY A 162 -1.00 12.12 -9.99
C GLY A 162 -0.47 11.44 -8.71
N GLY A 163 -1.12 10.42 -8.20
CA GLY A 163 -0.60 9.60 -7.12
C GLY A 163 0.47 8.61 -7.59
N ALA A 164 1.22 8.02 -6.66
CA ALA A 164 2.18 6.96 -6.94
C ALA A 164 1.93 5.71 -6.09
N VAL A 165 2.41 4.56 -6.56
CA VAL A 165 2.23 3.28 -5.88
C VAL A 165 3.54 2.52 -5.81
N LEU A 166 3.92 2.11 -4.60
CA LEU A 166 4.97 1.13 -4.34
C LEU A 166 4.30 -0.16 -3.85
N ALA A 167 4.42 -1.23 -4.60
CA ALA A 167 3.81 -2.51 -4.23
C ALA A 167 4.85 -3.63 -4.16
N ALA A 168 4.78 -4.45 -3.12
CA ALA A 168 5.50 -5.71 -3.01
C ALA A 168 4.51 -6.86 -3.25
N SER A 169 4.78 -7.73 -4.21
CA SER A 169 3.93 -8.88 -4.50
C SER A 169 4.71 -10.00 -5.17
N HIS A 170 4.31 -11.24 -4.89
CA HIS A 170 4.76 -12.41 -5.63
C HIS A 170 3.95 -12.65 -6.91
N HIS A 171 2.77 -12.06 -6.98
CA HIS A 171 1.90 -12.16 -8.15
C HIS A 171 2.09 -10.94 -9.05
N PRO A 172 2.01 -11.11 -10.38
CA PRO A 172 2.04 -9.99 -11.29
C PRO A 172 0.85 -9.05 -11.02
N LEU A 173 1.13 -7.76 -11.05
CA LEU A 173 0.14 -6.70 -10.89
C LEU A 173 -0.31 -6.21 -12.26
N SER A 174 -1.60 -5.99 -12.44
CA SER A 174 -2.16 -5.49 -13.71
C SER A 174 -1.73 -4.06 -14.00
N GLY A 175 -1.49 -3.75 -15.27
CA GLY A 175 -1.08 -2.43 -15.73
C GLY A 175 0.42 -2.30 -15.96
N ASP A 176 0.88 -1.08 -16.18
CA ASP A 176 2.28 -0.76 -16.44
C ASP A 176 3.02 -0.45 -15.13
N TRP A 177 4.03 -1.26 -14.81
CA TRP A 177 4.83 -1.17 -13.60
C TRP A 177 6.32 -1.17 -13.93
N ARG A 178 7.07 -0.25 -13.34
CA ARG A 178 8.51 -0.43 -13.23
C ARG A 178 8.78 -1.55 -12.22
N THR A 179 9.82 -2.32 -12.43
CA THR A 179 10.19 -3.42 -11.51
C THR A 179 11.48 -3.11 -10.79
N LEU A 180 11.50 -3.36 -9.49
CA LEU A 180 12.69 -3.36 -8.64
C LEU A 180 12.87 -4.76 -8.07
N GLU A 181 13.88 -5.46 -8.54
CA GLU A 181 14.22 -6.78 -8.01
C GLU A 181 15.16 -6.64 -6.81
N LEU A 182 14.74 -7.13 -5.65
CA LEU A 182 15.60 -7.26 -4.48
C LEU A 182 16.33 -8.60 -4.56
N ALA A 183 17.61 -8.53 -4.95
CA ALA A 183 18.52 -9.66 -4.86
C ALA A 183 18.88 -9.96 -3.40
N ARG A 184 19.25 -11.21 -3.14
CA ARG A 184 19.83 -11.60 -1.85
C ARG A 184 21.27 -11.14 -1.73
#